data_ee101a7f159dda55dacfed16263a716c
#
_entry.id   ee101a7f159dda55dacfed16263a716c
#
_cell.length_a   1.000
_cell.length_b   1.000
_cell.length_c   1.000
_cell.angle_alpha   90.00
_cell.angle_beta   90.00
_cell.angle_gamma   90.00
#
_symmetry.space_group_name_H-M   'P 1'
#
loop_
_entity.id
_entity.type
_entity.pdbx_description
1 polymer ?
#
loop_
_entity_poly.entity_id
_entity_poly.type
_entity_poly.pdbx_seq_one_letter_code
_entity_poly.pdbx_strand_id
1 'polypeptide(L)'
;MTNAIKALAQWKGSIPQDGILDFVLKVILALIVYFIGTKLIGWLCKNLRKHLVKFGSDEAAKSFLLSGIKIGLHLILILTIAGNLGVDKTSVAALVGSAGVAISLALQGGLSNFAGGLIIMFLRPFSVGDYIIENGEKTEGTVQKIELYYTTLMTIDSRRIVIPNSVLTNDSITNVTAMEKRRLEIKVGISYESDLLLAKQILRELIEKDPELL
;
A
#
# COMPACT_ATOMS: atom_id res chain seq x y z
N MET A 1 -28.09 -27.60 64.12
CA MET A 1 -26.67 -27.39 63.80
C MET A 1 -26.08 -28.43 62.84
N THR A 2 -26.58 -29.65 62.80
CA THR A 2 -26.09 -30.77 61.95
C THR A 2 -26.40 -30.66 60.44
N ASN A 3 -27.50 -30.02 60.06
CA ASN A 3 -27.90 -29.95 58.66
C ASN A 3 -27.15 -28.88 57.84
N ALA A 4 -26.73 -27.80 58.49
CA ALA A 4 -25.90 -26.76 57.84
C ALA A 4 -24.48 -27.24 57.56
N ILE A 5 -23.92 -28.05 58.48
CA ILE A 5 -22.59 -28.62 58.31
C ILE A 5 -22.57 -29.69 57.22
N LYS A 6 -23.66 -30.49 57.08
CA LYS A 6 -23.82 -31.45 55.97
C LYS A 6 -24.01 -30.74 54.63
N ALA A 7 -24.78 -29.64 54.58
CA ALA A 7 -24.94 -28.84 53.36
C ALA A 7 -23.63 -28.16 52.90
N LEU A 8 -22.82 -27.67 53.87
CA LEU A 8 -21.49 -27.11 53.57
C LEU A 8 -20.49 -28.18 53.13
N ALA A 9 -20.57 -29.40 53.70
CA ALA A 9 -19.72 -30.51 53.26
C ALA A 9 -20.12 -31.04 51.86
N GLN A 10 -21.42 -31.05 51.51
CA GLN A 10 -21.90 -31.38 50.19
C GLN A 10 -21.56 -30.29 49.16
N TRP A 11 -21.58 -29.03 49.55
CA TRP A 11 -21.18 -27.90 48.66
C TRP A 11 -19.67 -27.91 48.39
N LYS A 12 -18.86 -28.31 49.39
CA LYS A 12 -17.40 -28.46 49.25
C LYS A 12 -17.00 -29.65 48.36
N GLY A 13 -17.84 -30.71 48.29
CA GLY A 13 -17.65 -31.88 47.42
C GLY A 13 -18.14 -31.68 45.97
N SER A 14 -18.89 -30.60 45.67
CA SER A 14 -19.45 -30.33 44.35
C SER A 14 -18.60 -29.36 43.51
N ILE A 15 -17.53 -28.82 44.04
CA ILE A 15 -16.56 -28.06 43.23
C ILE A 15 -15.56 -29.09 42.69
N PRO A 16 -15.52 -29.33 41.36
CA PRO A 16 -14.50 -30.23 40.79
C PRO A 16 -13.12 -29.63 41.07
N GLN A 17 -12.36 -30.25 41.96
CA GLN A 17 -11.00 -29.79 42.30
C GLN A 17 -10.14 -29.78 41.04
N ASP A 18 -10.42 -30.66 40.11
CA ASP A 18 -9.79 -30.73 38.78
C ASP A 18 -10.04 -29.46 37.93
N GLY A 19 -11.22 -28.82 38.03
CA GLY A 19 -11.54 -27.60 37.29
C GLY A 19 -10.80 -26.35 37.79
N ILE A 20 -10.56 -26.27 39.13
CA ILE A 20 -9.83 -25.13 39.71
C ILE A 20 -8.34 -25.25 39.43
N LEU A 21 -7.76 -26.45 39.56
CA LEU A 21 -6.37 -26.75 39.23
C LEU A 21 -6.10 -26.52 37.75
N ASP A 22 -7.00 -26.97 36.86
CA ASP A 22 -6.88 -26.75 35.42
C ASP A 22 -6.94 -25.24 35.08
N PHE A 23 -7.86 -24.48 35.69
CA PHE A 23 -7.91 -23.04 35.52
C PHE A 23 -6.66 -22.32 36.02
N VAL A 24 -6.16 -22.66 37.20
CA VAL A 24 -4.92 -22.09 37.74
C VAL A 24 -3.71 -22.39 36.84
N LEU A 25 -3.61 -23.61 36.33
CA LEU A 25 -2.56 -24.02 35.41
C LEU A 25 -2.65 -23.22 34.09
N LYS A 26 -3.84 -23.03 33.54
CA LYS A 26 -4.08 -22.20 32.35
C LYS A 26 -3.65 -20.76 32.57
N VAL A 27 -3.96 -20.17 33.71
CA VAL A 27 -3.54 -18.80 34.07
C VAL A 27 -2.02 -18.70 34.21
N ILE A 28 -1.38 -19.67 34.85
CA ILE A 28 0.08 -19.70 34.99
C ILE A 28 0.74 -19.81 33.59
N LEU A 29 0.25 -20.72 32.75
CA LEU A 29 0.71 -20.85 31.37
C LEU A 29 0.50 -19.57 30.57
N ALA A 30 -0.66 -18.92 30.70
CA ALA A 30 -0.95 -17.64 30.06
C ALA A 30 0.03 -16.54 30.45
N LEU A 31 0.39 -16.45 31.75
CA LEU A 31 1.40 -15.52 32.24
C LEU A 31 2.79 -15.82 31.67
N ILE A 32 3.18 -17.08 31.63
CA ILE A 32 4.46 -17.51 31.05
C ILE A 32 4.51 -17.14 29.57
N VAL A 33 3.46 -17.46 28.80
CA VAL A 33 3.35 -17.10 27.38
C VAL A 33 3.38 -15.59 27.18
N TYR A 34 2.72 -14.83 28.05
CA TYR A 34 2.75 -13.37 28.00
C TYR A 34 4.15 -12.81 28.20
N PHE A 35 4.87 -13.25 29.24
CA PHE A 35 6.24 -12.80 29.52
C PHE A 35 7.23 -13.19 28.42
N ILE A 36 7.15 -14.42 27.93
CA ILE A 36 8.00 -14.89 26.81
C ILE A 36 7.63 -14.10 25.53
N GLY A 37 6.35 -13.96 25.23
CA GLY A 37 5.85 -13.25 24.06
C GLY A 37 6.27 -11.78 24.04
N THR A 38 6.14 -11.07 25.15
CA THR A 38 6.56 -9.66 25.24
C THR A 38 8.08 -9.49 25.06
N LYS A 39 8.89 -10.40 25.61
CA LYS A 39 10.35 -10.42 25.38
C LYS A 39 10.68 -10.70 23.91
N LEU A 40 9.99 -11.64 23.29
CA LEU A 40 10.19 -11.98 21.88
C LEU A 40 9.79 -10.80 20.96
N ILE A 41 8.67 -10.15 21.23
CA ILE A 41 8.23 -8.94 20.50
C ILE A 41 9.27 -7.83 20.66
N GLY A 42 9.77 -7.60 21.88
CA GLY A 42 10.81 -6.61 22.13
C GLY A 42 12.10 -6.90 21.37
N TRP A 43 12.54 -8.16 21.37
CA TRP A 43 13.72 -8.61 20.60
C TRP A 43 13.51 -8.43 19.10
N LEU A 44 12.35 -8.84 18.58
CA LEU A 44 12.00 -8.68 17.16
C LEU A 44 12.00 -7.20 16.72
N CYS A 45 11.34 -6.33 17.48
CA CYS A 45 11.32 -4.90 17.21
C CYS A 45 12.71 -4.26 17.28
N LYS A 46 13.56 -4.69 18.24
CA LYS A 46 14.94 -4.23 18.35
C LYS A 46 15.79 -4.66 17.14
N ASN A 47 15.61 -5.89 16.69
CA ASN A 47 16.31 -6.41 15.52
C ASN A 47 15.85 -5.70 14.23
N LEU A 48 14.53 -5.53 14.07
CA LEU A 48 13.94 -4.81 12.93
C LEU A 48 14.43 -3.36 12.88
N ARG A 49 14.52 -2.68 14.03
CA ARG A 49 15.08 -1.32 14.11
C ARG A 49 16.50 -1.24 13.57
N LYS A 50 17.36 -2.22 13.86
CA LYS A 50 18.75 -2.25 13.37
C LYS A 50 18.81 -2.33 11.83
N HIS A 51 17.89 -3.08 11.22
CA HIS A 51 17.82 -3.20 9.76
C HIS A 51 17.27 -1.93 9.11
N LEU A 52 16.24 -1.32 9.71
CA LEU A 52 15.65 -0.07 9.22
C LEU A 52 16.61 1.12 9.27
N VAL A 53 17.57 1.15 10.20
CA VAL A 53 18.60 2.21 10.26
C VAL A 53 19.47 2.24 9.01
N LYS A 54 19.71 1.10 8.35
CA LYS A 54 20.52 1.03 7.12
C LYS A 54 19.84 1.67 5.90
N PHE A 55 18.52 1.86 5.91
CA PHE A 55 17.75 2.39 4.79
C PHE A 55 17.58 3.92 4.78
N GLY A 56 18.28 4.66 5.66
CA GLY A 56 18.29 6.15 5.60
C GLY A 56 16.94 6.84 5.88
N SER A 57 15.94 6.10 6.38
CA SER A 57 14.61 6.65 6.68
C SER A 57 14.64 7.56 7.90
N ASP A 58 13.75 8.55 7.95
CA ASP A 58 13.56 9.44 9.09
C ASP A 58 13.31 8.65 10.39
N GLU A 59 13.88 9.09 11.50
CA GLU A 59 13.71 8.49 12.83
C GLU A 59 12.24 8.49 13.28
N ALA A 60 11.47 9.52 12.91
CA ALA A 60 10.04 9.59 13.20
C ALA A 60 9.26 8.48 12.48
N ALA A 61 9.54 8.27 11.17
CA ALA A 61 8.90 7.21 10.38
C ALA A 61 9.23 5.82 10.91
N LYS A 62 10.49 5.57 11.29
CA LYS A 62 10.92 4.29 11.91
C LYS A 62 10.20 4.04 13.22
N SER A 63 10.13 5.06 14.09
CA SER A 63 9.47 4.96 15.40
C SER A 63 7.98 4.66 15.24
N PHE A 64 7.31 5.34 14.31
CA PHE A 64 5.90 5.11 14.01
C PHE A 64 5.64 3.69 13.53
N LEU A 65 6.42 3.21 12.54
CA LEU A 65 6.27 1.86 11.99
C LEU A 65 6.51 0.78 13.06
N LEU A 66 7.57 0.92 13.85
CA LEU A 66 7.90 -0.03 14.91
C LEU A 66 6.83 -0.03 16.01
N SER A 67 6.25 1.12 16.34
CA SER A 67 5.16 1.22 17.31
C SER A 67 3.90 0.53 16.80
N GLY A 68 3.54 0.71 15.53
CA GLY A 68 2.42 0.02 14.89
C GLY A 68 2.59 -1.51 14.90
N ILE A 69 3.76 -1.99 14.50
CA ILE A 69 4.10 -3.43 14.53
C ILE A 69 4.04 -3.97 15.96
N LYS A 70 4.59 -3.25 16.93
CA LYS A 70 4.59 -3.64 18.33
C LYS A 70 3.18 -3.77 18.89
N ILE A 71 2.31 -2.79 18.60
CA ILE A 71 0.89 -2.81 19.01
C ILE A 71 0.18 -4.01 18.38
N GLY A 72 0.34 -4.23 17.07
CA GLY A 72 -0.27 -5.36 16.37
C GLY A 72 0.15 -6.71 16.94
N LEU A 73 1.44 -6.90 17.21
CA LEU A 73 1.96 -8.13 17.79
C LEU A 73 1.48 -8.36 19.23
N HIS A 74 1.35 -7.31 20.06
CA HIS A 74 0.77 -7.43 21.39
C HIS A 74 -0.71 -7.77 21.33
N LEU A 75 -1.47 -7.20 20.40
CA LEU A 75 -2.86 -7.55 20.19
C LEU A 75 -3.03 -9.02 19.84
N ILE A 76 -2.24 -9.54 18.90
CA ILE A 76 -2.25 -10.97 18.53
C ILE A 76 -1.89 -11.85 19.73
N LEU A 77 -0.88 -11.47 20.51
CA LEU A 77 -0.48 -12.19 21.72
C LEU A 77 -1.62 -12.26 22.74
N ILE A 78 -2.27 -11.14 23.02
CA ILE A 78 -3.40 -11.05 23.97
C ILE A 78 -4.59 -11.91 23.47
N LEU A 79 -4.94 -11.85 22.20
CA LEU A 79 -6.04 -12.62 21.62
C LEU A 79 -5.73 -14.14 21.67
N THR A 80 -4.48 -14.53 21.42
CA THR A 80 -4.03 -15.93 21.54
C THR A 80 -4.16 -16.43 22.98
N ILE A 81 -3.76 -15.63 23.95
CA ILE A 81 -3.89 -15.95 25.38
C ILE A 81 -5.37 -16.05 25.77
N ALA A 82 -6.21 -15.10 25.35
CA ALA A 82 -7.64 -15.10 25.64
C ALA A 82 -8.32 -16.39 25.13
N GLY A 83 -7.98 -16.83 23.91
CA GLY A 83 -8.48 -18.09 23.35
C GLY A 83 -8.08 -19.33 24.17
N ASN A 84 -6.87 -19.32 24.77
CA ASN A 84 -6.43 -20.42 25.64
C ASN A 84 -7.07 -20.38 27.03
N LEU A 85 -7.50 -19.21 27.50
CA LEU A 85 -8.22 -19.04 28.77
C LEU A 85 -9.71 -19.36 28.68
N GLY A 86 -10.23 -19.78 27.51
CA GLY A 86 -11.61 -20.21 27.33
C GLY A 86 -12.51 -19.18 26.67
N VAL A 87 -11.95 -18.07 26.18
CA VAL A 87 -12.71 -17.16 25.30
C VAL A 87 -13.06 -17.91 24.02
N ASP A 88 -14.31 -17.80 23.59
CA ASP A 88 -14.76 -18.48 22.39
C ASP A 88 -13.95 -18.07 21.16
N LYS A 89 -13.38 -19.07 20.49
CA LYS A 89 -12.51 -18.87 19.34
C LYS A 89 -13.23 -18.21 18.16
N THR A 90 -14.54 -18.46 18.03
CA THR A 90 -15.35 -17.86 16.98
C THR A 90 -15.50 -16.37 17.20
N SER A 91 -15.72 -15.95 18.44
CA SER A 91 -15.78 -14.53 18.82
C SER A 91 -14.44 -13.82 18.58
N VAL A 92 -13.32 -14.46 18.92
CA VAL A 92 -11.97 -13.92 18.64
C VAL A 92 -11.73 -13.80 17.13
N ALA A 93 -12.09 -14.83 16.36
CA ALA A 93 -11.96 -14.81 14.91
C ALA A 93 -12.82 -13.71 14.26
N ALA A 94 -14.06 -13.53 14.74
CA ALA A 94 -14.94 -12.46 14.26
C ALA A 94 -14.36 -11.07 14.55
N LEU A 95 -13.80 -10.85 15.75
CA LEU A 95 -13.16 -9.59 16.13
C LEU A 95 -11.93 -9.31 15.25
N VAL A 96 -11.05 -10.29 15.06
CA VAL A 96 -9.85 -10.15 14.21
C VAL A 96 -10.25 -9.91 12.76
N GLY A 97 -11.26 -10.63 12.26
CA GLY A 97 -11.76 -10.46 10.91
C GLY A 97 -12.33 -9.06 10.67
N SER A 98 -13.18 -8.56 11.57
CA SER A 98 -13.74 -7.21 11.46
C SER A 98 -12.69 -6.11 11.55
N ALA A 99 -11.71 -6.24 12.47
CA ALA A 99 -10.58 -5.33 12.57
C ALA A 99 -9.70 -5.38 11.32
N GLY A 100 -9.47 -6.58 10.75
CA GLY A 100 -8.73 -6.76 9.50
C GLY A 100 -9.39 -6.06 8.33
N VAL A 101 -10.72 -6.16 8.19
CA VAL A 101 -11.47 -5.43 7.15
C VAL A 101 -11.33 -3.92 7.33
N ALA A 102 -11.50 -3.41 8.57
CA ALA A 102 -11.37 -1.98 8.85
C ALA A 102 -9.97 -1.45 8.50
N ILE A 103 -8.90 -2.17 8.86
CA ILE A 103 -7.52 -1.81 8.52
C ILE A 103 -7.31 -1.88 7.00
N SER A 104 -7.82 -2.91 6.33
CA SER A 104 -7.71 -3.05 4.87
C SER A 104 -8.35 -1.89 4.13
N LEU A 105 -9.55 -1.46 4.55
CA LEU A 105 -10.22 -0.29 3.98
C LEU A 105 -9.44 1.00 4.24
N ALA A 106 -8.87 1.17 5.45
CA ALA A 106 -8.05 2.33 5.78
C ALA A 106 -6.76 2.42 4.96
N LEU A 107 -6.18 1.28 4.55
CA LEU A 107 -4.95 1.19 3.78
C LEU A 107 -5.17 1.01 2.27
N GLN A 108 -6.43 0.95 1.81
CA GLN A 108 -6.79 0.64 0.43
C GLN A 108 -6.08 1.51 -0.60
N GLY A 109 -6.02 2.84 -0.38
CA GLY A 109 -5.37 3.75 -1.31
C GLY A 109 -3.86 3.52 -1.40
N GLY A 110 -3.19 3.27 -0.27
CA GLY A 110 -1.77 2.94 -0.25
C GLY A 110 -1.46 1.63 -0.96
N LEU A 111 -2.26 0.59 -0.70
CA LEU A 111 -2.09 -0.72 -1.32
C LEU A 111 -2.35 -0.68 -2.84
N SER A 112 -3.35 0.09 -3.27
CA SER A 112 -3.63 0.31 -4.71
C SER A 112 -2.45 0.98 -5.41
N ASN A 113 -1.85 2.01 -4.81
CA ASN A 113 -0.67 2.67 -5.37
C ASN A 113 0.55 1.75 -5.42
N PHE A 114 0.77 0.96 -4.40
CA PHE A 114 1.83 -0.04 -4.37
C PHE A 114 1.66 -1.07 -5.49
N ALA A 115 0.46 -1.63 -5.65
CA ALA A 115 0.14 -2.56 -6.72
C ALA A 115 0.31 -1.92 -8.10
N GLY A 116 -0.17 -0.67 -8.28
CA GLY A 116 0.03 0.11 -9.49
C GLY A 116 1.51 0.30 -9.83
N GLY A 117 2.34 0.63 -8.84
CA GLY A 117 3.79 0.76 -9.05
C GLY A 117 4.44 -0.55 -9.52
N LEU A 118 4.05 -1.68 -8.92
CA LEU A 118 4.53 -2.98 -9.37
C LEU A 118 4.09 -3.29 -10.82
N ILE A 119 2.82 -3.03 -11.16
CA ILE A 119 2.29 -3.21 -12.50
C ILE A 119 3.10 -2.40 -13.51
N ILE A 120 3.32 -1.12 -13.25
CA ILE A 120 4.09 -0.23 -14.12
C ILE A 120 5.53 -0.76 -14.30
N MET A 121 6.19 -1.17 -13.22
CA MET A 121 7.58 -1.66 -13.26
C MET A 121 7.72 -2.99 -14.01
N PHE A 122 6.73 -3.89 -13.90
CA PHE A 122 6.79 -5.21 -14.56
C PHE A 122 6.27 -5.19 -15.99
N LEU A 123 5.11 -4.59 -16.23
CA LEU A 123 4.47 -4.58 -17.56
C LEU A 123 4.99 -3.45 -18.45
N ARG A 124 5.59 -2.41 -17.86
CA ARG A 124 6.20 -1.26 -18.54
C ARG A 124 5.32 -0.67 -19.65
N PRO A 125 4.09 -0.23 -19.36
CA PRO A 125 3.27 0.45 -20.36
C PRO A 125 3.93 1.75 -20.84
N PHE A 126 4.82 2.31 -20.05
CA PHE A 126 5.74 3.41 -20.35
C PHE A 126 7.04 3.24 -19.55
N SER A 127 8.08 3.94 -19.96
CA SER A 127 9.41 3.92 -19.35
C SER A 127 9.87 5.32 -18.94
N VAL A 128 10.91 5.40 -18.11
CA VAL A 128 11.58 6.67 -17.82
C VAL A 128 12.12 7.26 -19.10
N GLY A 129 11.80 8.52 -19.39
CA GLY A 129 12.10 9.22 -20.62
C GLY A 129 10.92 9.35 -21.59
N ASP A 130 9.87 8.54 -21.45
CA ASP A 130 8.68 8.65 -22.28
C ASP A 130 7.86 9.91 -21.94
N TYR A 131 7.28 10.52 -22.97
CA TYR A 131 6.27 11.57 -22.80
C TYR A 131 4.89 10.92 -22.78
N ILE A 132 4.20 11.07 -21.66
CA ILE A 132 2.87 10.46 -21.45
C ILE A 132 1.81 11.52 -21.14
N ILE A 133 0.58 11.20 -21.51
CA ILE A 133 -0.62 11.98 -21.18
C ILE A 133 -1.53 11.05 -20.38
N GLU A 134 -1.83 11.41 -19.16
CA GLU A 134 -2.88 10.81 -18.36
C GLU A 134 -4.21 11.45 -18.79
N ASN A 135 -5.18 10.65 -19.25
CA ASN A 135 -6.37 11.17 -19.94
C ASN A 135 -7.50 11.59 -18.99
N GLY A 136 -7.50 11.20 -17.71
CA GLY A 136 -8.51 11.58 -16.73
C GLY A 136 -8.44 13.07 -16.39
N GLU A 137 -7.33 13.52 -15.84
CA GLU A 137 -7.08 14.92 -15.48
C GLU A 137 -6.33 15.70 -16.58
N LYS A 138 -6.01 15.03 -17.70
CA LYS A 138 -5.21 15.58 -18.82
C LYS A 138 -3.84 16.08 -18.38
N THR A 139 -3.25 15.37 -17.43
CA THR A 139 -1.91 15.67 -16.93
C THR A 139 -0.87 15.08 -17.85
N GLU A 140 0.09 15.87 -18.31
CA GLU A 140 1.10 15.43 -19.28
C GLU A 140 2.51 15.83 -18.90
N GLY A 141 3.49 15.05 -19.35
CA GLY A 141 4.91 15.33 -19.15
C GLY A 141 5.81 14.14 -19.44
N THR A 142 7.12 14.40 -19.39
CA THR A 142 8.15 13.36 -19.51
C THR A 142 8.32 12.64 -18.19
N VAL A 143 8.30 11.31 -18.22
CA VAL A 143 8.52 10.46 -17.04
C VAL A 143 9.97 10.61 -16.57
N GLN A 144 10.15 11.21 -15.40
CA GLN A 144 11.46 11.33 -14.77
C GLN A 144 11.83 10.15 -13.90
N LYS A 145 10.86 9.66 -13.11
CA LYS A 145 11.10 8.60 -12.13
C LYS A 145 9.83 7.81 -11.88
N ILE A 146 9.97 6.51 -11.78
CA ILE A 146 8.91 5.59 -11.35
C ILE A 146 9.32 5.05 -9.99
N GLU A 147 8.53 5.36 -8.97
CA GLU A 147 8.74 4.92 -7.59
C GLU A 147 7.61 3.96 -7.17
N LEU A 148 7.73 3.37 -5.99
CA LEU A 148 6.81 2.34 -5.51
C LEU A 148 5.35 2.81 -5.39
N TYR A 149 5.13 4.08 -5.03
CA TYR A 149 3.80 4.68 -4.82
C TYR A 149 3.44 5.75 -5.83
N TYR A 150 4.43 6.41 -6.42
CA TYR A 150 4.26 7.58 -7.26
C TYR A 150 5.15 7.50 -8.49
N THR A 151 4.66 8.06 -9.58
CA THR A 151 5.45 8.36 -10.77
C THR A 151 5.60 9.88 -10.89
N THR A 152 6.81 10.34 -11.15
CA THR A 152 7.13 11.76 -11.30
C THR A 152 7.26 12.11 -12.77
N LEU A 153 6.49 13.10 -13.22
CA LEU A 153 6.58 13.69 -14.55
C LEU A 153 7.22 15.08 -14.47
N MET A 154 7.89 15.47 -15.56
CA MET A 154 8.36 16.82 -15.81
C MET A 154 7.61 17.40 -16.99
N THR A 155 6.96 18.55 -16.79
CA THR A 155 6.29 19.27 -17.86
C THR A 155 7.29 20.05 -18.74
N ILE A 156 6.82 20.52 -19.91
CA ILE A 156 7.64 21.30 -20.85
C ILE A 156 8.15 22.61 -20.21
N ASP A 157 7.39 23.19 -19.31
CA ASP A 157 7.75 24.40 -18.54
C ASP A 157 8.51 24.07 -17.23
N SER A 158 9.12 22.87 -17.16
CA SER A 158 9.99 22.42 -16.05
C SER A 158 9.28 22.30 -14.69
N ARG A 159 7.97 22.12 -14.65
CA ARG A 159 7.24 21.81 -13.43
C ARG A 159 7.26 20.31 -13.17
N ARG A 160 7.40 19.96 -11.89
CA ARG A 160 7.31 18.57 -11.44
C ARG A 160 5.86 18.23 -11.08
N ILE A 161 5.36 17.17 -11.66
CA ILE A 161 4.07 16.59 -11.32
C ILE A 161 4.31 15.21 -10.70
N VAL A 162 3.67 14.94 -9.57
CA VAL A 162 3.77 13.65 -8.87
C VAL A 162 2.39 13.01 -8.92
N ILE A 163 2.28 11.90 -9.64
CA ILE A 163 1.01 11.19 -9.85
C ILE A 163 1.03 9.89 -9.07
N PRO A 164 -0.02 9.58 -8.27
CA PRO A 164 -0.17 8.27 -7.65
C PRO A 164 -0.21 7.16 -8.70
N ASN A 165 0.51 6.07 -8.49
CA ASN A 165 0.59 4.99 -9.48
C ASN A 165 -0.77 4.34 -9.78
N SER A 166 -1.68 4.32 -8.79
CA SER A 166 -3.04 3.81 -9.00
C SER A 166 -3.83 4.63 -10.03
N VAL A 167 -3.60 5.93 -10.15
CA VAL A 167 -4.22 6.77 -11.19
C VAL A 167 -3.73 6.30 -12.56
N LEU A 168 -2.41 6.19 -12.73
CA LEU A 168 -1.80 5.77 -13.99
C LEU A 168 -2.14 4.33 -14.42
N THR A 169 -2.58 3.47 -13.49
CA THR A 169 -2.96 2.08 -13.81
C THR A 169 -4.46 1.89 -13.99
N ASN A 170 -5.28 2.78 -13.45
CA ASN A 170 -6.75 2.69 -13.55
C ASN A 170 -7.30 3.52 -14.71
N ASP A 171 -6.61 4.58 -15.09
CA ASP A 171 -7.00 5.46 -16.19
C ASP A 171 -6.27 5.12 -17.49
N SER A 172 -6.79 5.60 -18.59
CA SER A 172 -6.14 5.43 -19.88
C SER A 172 -4.94 6.36 -20.01
N ILE A 173 -3.84 5.85 -20.55
CA ILE A 173 -2.62 6.60 -20.79
C ILE A 173 -2.33 6.63 -22.28
N THR A 174 -1.98 7.81 -22.78
CA THR A 174 -1.41 7.97 -24.11
C THR A 174 0.09 8.13 -24.00
N ASN A 175 0.86 7.15 -24.48
CA ASN A 175 2.31 7.26 -24.59
C ASN A 175 2.64 7.85 -25.97
N VAL A 176 3.09 9.10 -25.96
CA VAL A 176 3.33 9.90 -27.19
C VAL A 176 4.63 9.49 -27.87
N THR A 177 5.59 8.96 -27.11
CA THR A 177 6.94 8.59 -27.57
C THR A 177 7.15 7.11 -27.80
N ALA A 178 6.11 6.27 -27.58
CA ALA A 178 6.21 4.81 -27.72
C ALA A 178 6.52 4.36 -29.15
N MET A 179 6.17 5.15 -30.15
CA MET A 179 6.42 4.84 -31.57
C MET A 179 7.49 5.77 -32.14
N GLU A 180 8.34 5.22 -32.99
CA GLU A 180 9.42 5.98 -33.66
C GLU A 180 8.86 7.08 -34.58
N LYS A 181 7.67 6.88 -35.14
CA LYS A 181 7.00 7.82 -36.03
C LYS A 181 5.67 8.24 -35.46
N ARG A 182 5.36 9.52 -35.55
CA ARG A 182 4.08 10.10 -35.17
C ARG A 182 3.57 11.06 -36.22
N ARG A 183 2.26 11.18 -36.34
CA ARG A 183 1.62 12.18 -37.21
C ARG A 183 1.73 13.55 -36.55
N LEU A 184 2.31 14.50 -37.30
CA LEU A 184 2.35 15.91 -36.91
C LEU A 184 1.28 16.66 -37.71
N GLU A 185 0.38 17.36 -37.03
CA GLU A 185 -0.64 18.21 -37.64
C GLU A 185 -0.28 19.67 -37.40
N ILE A 186 0.15 20.34 -38.44
CA ILE A 186 0.45 21.79 -38.39
C ILE A 186 -0.65 22.56 -39.14
N LYS A 187 -1.28 23.48 -38.45
CA LYS A 187 -2.26 24.40 -39.06
C LYS A 187 -1.52 25.67 -39.45
N VAL A 188 -1.46 25.92 -40.76
CA VAL A 188 -0.86 27.14 -41.32
C VAL A 188 -1.96 28.08 -41.77
N GLY A 189 -2.02 29.26 -41.14
CA GLY A 189 -2.95 30.33 -41.57
C GLY A 189 -2.39 31.08 -42.77
N ILE A 190 -3.21 31.28 -43.79
CA ILE A 190 -2.86 32.12 -44.94
C ILE A 190 -3.86 33.30 -45.06
N SER A 191 -3.46 34.40 -45.71
CA SER A 191 -4.37 35.53 -45.98
C SER A 191 -5.46 35.10 -46.93
N TYR A 192 -6.65 35.69 -46.81
CA TYR A 192 -7.79 35.46 -47.71
C TYR A 192 -7.49 35.85 -49.18
N GLU A 193 -6.53 36.72 -49.39
CA GLU A 193 -6.10 37.17 -50.73
C GLU A 193 -4.97 36.32 -51.33
N SER A 194 -4.43 35.35 -50.56
CA SER A 194 -3.33 34.50 -50.99
C SER A 194 -3.80 33.39 -51.94
N ASP A 195 -2.93 33.00 -52.88
CA ASP A 195 -3.15 31.86 -53.73
C ASP A 195 -2.99 30.54 -52.93
N LEU A 196 -4.12 29.84 -52.73
CA LEU A 196 -4.19 28.60 -52.01
C LEU A 196 -3.35 27.49 -52.68
N LEU A 197 -3.30 27.44 -54.01
CA LEU A 197 -2.56 26.41 -54.75
C LEU A 197 -1.06 26.61 -54.58
N LEU A 198 -0.62 27.86 -54.69
CA LEU A 198 0.78 28.22 -54.49
C LEU A 198 1.21 27.94 -53.04
N ALA A 199 0.40 28.28 -52.02
CA ALA A 199 0.68 28.01 -50.63
C ALA A 199 0.80 26.50 -50.37
N LYS A 200 -0.10 25.70 -50.95
CA LYS A 200 -0.05 24.22 -50.83
C LYS A 200 1.19 23.63 -51.51
N GLN A 201 1.61 24.18 -52.65
CA GLN A 201 2.84 23.74 -53.35
C GLN A 201 4.07 24.03 -52.50
N ILE A 202 4.19 25.24 -51.96
CA ILE A 202 5.31 25.66 -51.09
C ILE A 202 5.42 24.74 -49.86
N LEU A 203 4.29 24.50 -49.19
CA LEU A 203 4.25 23.61 -48.00
C LEU A 203 4.67 22.17 -48.34
N ARG A 204 4.26 21.66 -49.50
CA ARG A 204 4.63 20.34 -49.99
C ARG A 204 6.14 20.25 -50.26
N GLU A 205 6.68 21.24 -50.97
CA GLU A 205 8.11 21.32 -51.26
C GLU A 205 8.96 21.42 -49.99
N LEU A 206 8.49 22.11 -48.94
CA LEU A 206 9.16 22.18 -47.63
C LEU A 206 9.17 20.82 -46.93
N ILE A 207 8.04 20.11 -46.94
CA ILE A 207 7.92 18.78 -46.32
C ILE A 207 8.83 17.77 -47.05
N GLU A 208 8.81 17.75 -48.39
CA GLU A 208 9.60 16.82 -49.20
C GLU A 208 11.13 17.07 -49.11
N LYS A 209 11.54 18.28 -48.73
CA LYS A 209 12.96 18.60 -48.53
C LYS A 209 13.50 18.23 -47.16
N ASP A 210 12.65 17.96 -46.19
CA ASP A 210 13.06 17.61 -44.85
C ASP A 210 13.17 16.09 -44.69
N PRO A 211 14.39 15.55 -44.48
CA PRO A 211 14.60 14.10 -44.38
C PRO A 211 14.02 13.48 -43.11
N GLU A 212 13.63 14.29 -42.12
CA GLU A 212 13.01 13.82 -40.88
C GLU A 212 11.49 13.69 -40.97
N LEU A 213 10.89 14.31 -42.03
CA LEU A 213 9.45 14.29 -42.28
C LEU A 213 9.08 13.24 -43.34
N LEU A 214 8.59 12.06 -42.85
CA LEU A 214 8.03 11.01 -43.73
C LEU A 214 6.91 10.25 -43.10
#